data_d2c4533185a71fd307b517bcc0dde242
#
_entry.id   d2c4533185a71fd307b517bcc0dde242
#
_cell.length_a   1.000
_cell.length_b   1.000
_cell.length_c   1.000
_cell.angle_alpha   90.00
_cell.angle_beta   90.00
_cell.angle_gamma   90.00
#
_symmetry.space_group_name_H-M   'P 1'
#
loop_
_entity.id
_entity.type
_entity.pdbx_description
1 polymer ?
#
loop_
_entity_poly.entity_id
_entity_poly.type
_entity_poly.pdbx_seq_one_letter_code
_entity_poly.pdbx_strand_id
1 'polypeptide(L)'
;MPMHYRLLQTFNDFHMHNSTHADSPSHVIPESPYTHELPLENYYGPAVCLDIPKKHWELITVEDIEKAAAKVEGGIQEGDWVLI
;
A
#
# COMPACT_ATOMS: atom_id res chain seq x y z
N MET A 1 3.00 -37.01 23.37
CA MET A 1 2.41 -36.59 22.09
C MET A 1 2.41 -35.09 22.01
N PRO A 2 2.93 -34.50 20.93
CA PRO A 2 2.78 -33.07 20.75
C PRO A 2 1.30 -32.74 20.59
N MET A 3 0.80 -31.84 21.42
CA MET A 3 -0.55 -31.30 21.25
C MET A 3 -0.56 -30.37 20.01
N HIS A 4 -1.29 -30.81 18.99
CA HIS A 4 -1.54 -29.95 17.83
C HIS A 4 -2.74 -29.04 18.17
N TYR A 5 -2.45 -27.82 18.53
CA TYR A 5 -3.49 -26.80 18.66
C TYR A 5 -3.90 -26.36 17.25
N ARG A 6 -5.15 -26.59 16.91
CA ARG A 6 -5.77 -25.96 15.76
C ARG A 6 -6.59 -24.78 16.27
N LEU A 7 -6.11 -23.56 16.00
CA LEU A 7 -6.92 -22.39 16.23
C LEU A 7 -7.82 -22.20 15.00
N LEU A 8 -9.09 -22.40 15.20
CA LEU A 8 -10.09 -22.01 14.22
C LEU A 8 -10.51 -20.58 14.54
N GLN A 9 -10.21 -19.66 13.63
CA GLN A 9 -10.65 -18.27 13.71
C GLN A 9 -11.63 -17.99 12.60
N THR A 10 -12.72 -17.35 12.95
CA THR A 10 -13.74 -16.91 11.99
C THR A 10 -13.88 -15.39 12.08
N PHE A 11 -14.05 -14.77 10.91
CA PHE A 11 -14.41 -13.37 10.82
C PHE A 11 -15.87 -13.28 10.36
N ASN A 12 -16.68 -12.60 11.16
CA ASN A 12 -18.06 -12.29 10.79
C ASN A 12 -18.16 -10.81 10.42
N ASP A 13 -18.92 -10.50 9.39
CA ASP A 13 -19.14 -9.12 8.95
C ASP A 13 -17.85 -8.31 8.73
N PHE A 14 -16.87 -8.95 8.08
CA PHE A 14 -15.60 -8.32 7.80
C PHE A 14 -15.70 -7.35 6.62
N HIS A 15 -15.50 -6.07 6.89
CA HIS A 15 -15.45 -5.05 5.85
C HIS A 15 -14.15 -5.17 5.05
N MET A 16 -14.25 -5.13 3.71
CA MET A 16 -13.09 -5.32 2.82
C MET A 16 -12.06 -4.19 2.94
N HIS A 17 -12.49 -2.98 3.27
CA HIS A 17 -11.58 -1.84 3.51
C HIS A 17 -11.31 -1.65 4.99
N ASN A 18 -10.78 -2.68 5.62
CA ASN A 18 -10.46 -2.69 7.04
C ASN A 18 -8.97 -2.95 7.26
N SER A 19 -8.37 -2.23 8.22
CA SER A 19 -6.94 -2.28 8.55
C SER A 19 -6.02 -2.04 7.34
N THR A 20 -4.76 -2.42 7.44
CA THR A 20 -3.80 -2.26 6.35
C THR A 20 -4.14 -3.22 5.21
N HIS A 21 -4.37 -2.68 4.04
CA HIS A 21 -4.76 -3.44 2.85
C HIS A 21 -4.35 -2.71 1.57
N ALA A 22 -4.42 -3.42 0.45
CA ALA A 22 -4.23 -2.87 -0.88
C ALA A 22 -5.56 -2.85 -1.63
N ASP A 23 -5.85 -1.72 -2.28
CA ASP A 23 -7.00 -1.59 -3.17
C ASP A 23 -6.63 -1.98 -4.59
N SER A 24 -7.60 -2.55 -5.31
CA SER A 24 -7.47 -2.71 -6.77
C SER A 24 -7.93 -1.43 -7.47
N PRO A 25 -7.51 -1.22 -8.73
CA PRO A 25 -8.00 -0.10 -9.53
C PRO A 25 -9.52 -0.04 -9.63
N SER A 26 -10.20 -1.19 -9.63
CA SER A 26 -11.67 -1.30 -9.70
C SER A 26 -12.39 -0.62 -8.54
N HIS A 27 -11.69 -0.32 -7.44
CA HIS A 27 -12.27 0.43 -6.33
C HIS A 27 -12.71 1.84 -6.73
N VAL A 28 -11.97 2.48 -7.62
CA VAL A 28 -12.20 3.88 -8.02
C VAL A 28 -12.35 4.09 -9.53
N ILE A 29 -11.96 3.11 -10.34
CA ILE A 29 -12.01 3.19 -11.80
C ILE A 29 -12.96 2.12 -12.32
N PRO A 30 -14.13 2.48 -12.87
CA PRO A 30 -15.05 1.51 -13.47
C PRO A 30 -14.38 0.64 -14.55
N GLU A 31 -14.81 -0.60 -14.66
CA GLU A 31 -14.34 -1.57 -15.66
C GLU A 31 -12.84 -1.91 -15.59
N SER A 32 -12.18 -1.52 -14.51
CA SER A 32 -10.78 -1.90 -14.23
C SER A 32 -10.69 -3.28 -13.60
N PRO A 33 -9.51 -3.94 -13.68
CA PRO A 33 -9.30 -5.26 -13.10
C PRO A 33 -9.55 -5.32 -11.59
N TYR A 34 -10.13 -6.42 -11.12
CA TYR A 34 -10.23 -6.75 -9.71
C TYR A 34 -8.88 -7.23 -9.16
N THR A 35 -8.75 -7.24 -7.84
CA THR A 35 -7.50 -7.63 -7.17
C THR A 35 -6.97 -8.98 -7.63
N HIS A 36 -7.83 -9.99 -7.80
CA HIS A 36 -7.43 -11.34 -8.20
C HIS A 36 -7.02 -11.46 -9.69
N GLU A 37 -7.31 -10.45 -10.49
CA GLU A 37 -6.94 -10.39 -11.91
C GLU A 37 -5.61 -9.68 -12.14
N LEU A 38 -5.07 -9.01 -11.11
CA LEU A 38 -3.81 -8.29 -11.19
C LEU A 38 -2.62 -9.23 -10.99
N PRO A 39 -1.50 -9.00 -11.70
CA PRO A 39 -0.27 -9.74 -11.47
C PRO A 39 0.21 -9.56 -10.03
N LEU A 40 0.72 -10.63 -9.41
CA LEU A 40 1.22 -10.58 -8.04
C LEU A 40 2.39 -9.61 -7.89
N GLU A 41 3.16 -9.41 -8.94
CA GLU A 41 4.28 -8.47 -9.03
C GLU A 41 3.88 -7.02 -8.75
N ASN A 42 2.61 -6.69 -8.92
CA ASN A 42 2.10 -5.35 -8.58
C ASN A 42 2.01 -5.12 -7.06
N TYR A 43 2.18 -6.16 -6.26
CA TYR A 43 1.99 -6.10 -4.80
C TYR A 43 3.27 -6.23 -4.00
N TYR A 44 4.42 -6.33 -4.65
CA TYR A 44 5.72 -6.32 -3.97
C TYR A 44 6.80 -5.75 -4.90
N GLY A 45 7.86 -5.25 -4.30
CA GLY A 45 9.00 -4.73 -5.04
C GLY A 45 9.91 -3.89 -4.16
N PRO A 46 10.94 -3.28 -4.74
CA PRO A 46 11.73 -2.27 -4.07
C PRO A 46 10.84 -1.13 -3.59
N ALA A 47 11.22 -0.52 -2.49
CA ALA A 47 10.44 0.58 -1.92
C ALA A 47 11.33 1.74 -1.50
N VAL A 48 10.82 2.94 -1.66
CA VAL A 48 11.39 4.16 -1.09
C VAL A 48 10.41 4.76 -0.10
N CYS A 49 10.91 5.28 1.00
CA CYS A 49 10.11 5.99 1.98
C CYS A 49 10.43 7.47 1.91
N LEU A 50 9.42 8.29 1.66
CA LEU A 50 9.54 9.73 1.61
C LEU A 50 9.26 10.31 2.99
N ASP A 51 10.22 11.05 3.54
CA ASP A 51 10.05 11.75 4.81
C ASP A 51 9.35 13.09 4.58
N ILE A 52 8.04 13.12 4.81
CA ILE A 52 7.18 14.29 4.64
C ILE A 52 6.42 14.55 5.95
N PRO A 53 7.07 15.15 6.96
CA PRO A 53 6.41 15.43 8.22
C PRO A 53 5.32 16.48 8.05
N LYS A 54 4.11 16.16 8.53
CA LYS A 54 2.94 17.03 8.49
C LYS A 54 2.27 17.11 9.85
N LYS A 55 1.68 18.27 10.13
CA LYS A 55 0.80 18.43 11.29
C LYS A 55 -0.58 17.88 10.97
N HIS A 56 -1.38 17.71 12.01
CA HIS A 56 -2.76 17.28 11.86
C HIS A 56 -3.52 18.20 10.88
N TRP A 57 -4.22 17.57 9.92
CA TRP A 57 -4.98 18.24 8.84
C TRP A 57 -4.15 19.01 7.79
N GLU A 58 -2.83 18.97 7.84
CA GLU A 58 -2.03 19.48 6.73
C GLU A 58 -2.05 18.52 5.54
N LEU A 59 -2.25 19.07 4.35
CA LEU A 59 -2.22 18.28 3.13
C LEU A 59 -0.78 18.07 2.65
N ILE A 60 -0.53 16.90 2.09
CA ILE A 60 0.69 16.64 1.34
C ILE A 60 0.49 17.17 -0.07
N THR A 61 1.36 18.04 -0.51
CA THR A 61 1.32 18.65 -1.84
C THR A 61 2.28 17.97 -2.80
N VAL A 62 2.10 18.22 -4.09
CA VAL A 62 3.05 17.74 -5.11
C VAL A 62 4.46 18.25 -4.84
N GLU A 63 4.58 19.53 -4.43
CA GLU A 63 5.87 20.13 -4.09
C GLU A 63 6.56 19.41 -2.90
N ASP A 64 5.79 19.01 -1.88
CA ASP A 64 6.33 18.21 -0.76
C ASP A 64 6.91 16.89 -1.23
N ILE A 65 6.18 16.20 -2.11
CA ILE A 65 6.60 14.93 -2.69
C ILE A 65 7.87 15.10 -3.53
N GLU A 66 7.91 16.11 -4.40
CA GLU A 66 9.07 16.41 -5.24
C GLU A 66 10.31 16.72 -4.41
N LYS A 67 10.17 17.54 -3.37
CA LYS A 67 11.26 17.87 -2.45
C LYS A 67 11.79 16.65 -1.70
N ALA A 68 10.89 15.78 -1.24
CA ALA A 68 11.28 14.57 -0.54
C ALA A 68 11.94 13.56 -1.49
N ALA A 69 11.39 13.40 -2.69
CA ALA A 69 11.95 12.52 -3.72
C ALA A 69 13.36 12.94 -4.15
N ALA A 70 13.64 14.24 -4.23
CA ALA A 70 14.96 14.76 -4.56
C ALA A 70 16.05 14.38 -3.54
N LYS A 71 15.67 14.00 -2.31
CA LYS A 71 16.60 13.55 -1.26
C LYS A 71 16.88 12.05 -1.30
N VAL A 72 16.13 11.29 -2.10
CA VAL A 72 16.33 9.85 -2.22
C VAL A 72 17.59 9.58 -3.01
N GLU A 73 18.52 8.82 -2.41
CA GLU A 73 19.76 8.41 -3.10
C GLU A 73 19.42 7.52 -4.31
N GLY A 74 19.89 7.90 -5.48
CA GLY A 74 19.56 7.22 -6.73
C GLY A 74 18.18 7.57 -7.31
N GLY A 75 17.38 8.38 -6.64
CA GLY A 75 16.05 8.77 -7.08
C GLY A 75 15.01 7.64 -6.98
N ILE A 76 13.78 7.95 -7.37
CA ILE A 76 12.70 6.98 -7.49
C ILE A 76 12.82 6.33 -8.87
N GLN A 77 12.80 5.00 -8.91
CA GLN A 77 12.93 4.21 -10.13
C GLN A 77 11.57 3.65 -10.55
N GLU A 78 11.46 3.31 -11.83
CA GLU A 78 10.29 2.57 -12.33
C GLU A 78 10.14 1.24 -11.58
N GLY A 79 8.94 0.97 -11.10
CA GLY A 79 8.64 -0.23 -10.31
C GLY A 79 8.83 -0.09 -8.81
N ASP A 80 9.33 1.05 -8.33
CA ASP A 80 9.43 1.31 -6.90
C ASP A 80 8.06 1.52 -6.26
N TRP A 81 7.90 0.97 -5.07
CA TRP A 81 6.82 1.35 -4.17
C TRP A 81 7.22 2.63 -3.43
N VAL A 82 6.32 3.58 -3.40
CA VAL A 82 6.54 4.85 -2.70
C VAL A 82 5.69 4.89 -1.46
N LEU A 83 6.34 4.93 -0.30
CA LEU A 83 5.71 5.08 1.01
C LEU A 83 5.82 6.54 1.47
N ILE A 84 4.74 7.07 2.04
CA ILE A 84 4.67 8.44 2.54
C ILE A 84 4.20 8.43 3.99
#